data_b999323a7127c8909f84a9288053055c
#
_entry.id   b999323a7127c8909f84a9288053055c
#
_cell.length_a   1.000
_cell.length_b   1.000
_cell.length_c   1.000
_cell.angle_alpha   90.00
_cell.angle_beta   90.00
_cell.angle_gamma   90.00
#
_symmetry.space_group_name_H-M   'P 1'
#
loop_
_entity.id
_entity.type
_entity.pdbx_description
1 polymer ?
#
loop_
_entity_poly.entity_id
_entity_poly.type
_entity_poly.pdbx_seq_one_letter_code
_entity_poly.pdbx_strand_id
1 'polypeptide(L)'
;RGTEPALRKFLDQLSEKEITQPEAPGKWSVAQVLQHLADSDLVWGYRVRMVLAQDRPQLTGYDQDLWAERLRYDAADARQALNDFAVLRQANLRLLARASDDDFNRVGVHAERGEESVRHMIRLYAGHDLLHLQQLARIREAVTHTSES
;
A
#
# COMPACT_ATOMS: atom_id res chain seq x y z
N ARG A 1 11.91 -5.21 -2.79
CA ARG A 1 12.10 -6.68 -2.71
C ARG A 1 11.98 -7.24 -1.29
N GLY A 2 12.11 -6.40 -0.23
CA GLY A 2 12.07 -6.86 1.17
C GLY A 2 10.72 -6.74 1.85
N THR A 3 9.76 -6.01 1.28
CA THR A 3 8.50 -5.66 1.94
C THR A 3 7.58 -6.88 2.13
N GLU A 4 7.36 -7.68 1.10
CA GLU A 4 6.48 -8.83 1.20
C GLU A 4 6.95 -9.89 2.20
N PRO A 5 8.21 -10.37 2.16
CA PRO A 5 8.66 -11.35 3.15
C PRO A 5 8.58 -10.82 4.59
N ALA A 6 8.87 -9.54 4.79
CA ALA A 6 8.74 -8.91 6.11
C ALA A 6 7.29 -8.90 6.60
N LEU A 7 6.33 -8.62 5.71
CA LEU A 7 4.91 -8.62 6.04
C LEU A 7 4.39 -10.02 6.36
N ARG A 8 4.83 -11.05 5.62
CA ARG A 8 4.44 -12.43 5.92
C ARG A 8 4.92 -12.87 7.28
N LYS A 9 6.18 -12.62 7.58
CA LYS A 9 6.76 -12.94 8.89
C LYS A 9 6.04 -12.19 10.01
N PHE A 10 5.74 -10.91 9.80
CA PHE A 10 5.01 -10.09 10.75
C PHE A 10 3.63 -10.69 11.03
N LEU A 11 2.89 -11.06 9.99
CA LEU A 11 1.54 -11.59 10.11
C LEU A 11 1.52 -12.94 10.83
N ASP A 12 2.53 -13.79 10.58
CA ASP A 12 2.64 -15.10 11.21
C ASP A 12 2.89 -15.03 12.73
N GLN A 13 3.34 -13.88 13.23
CA GLN A 13 3.59 -13.66 14.66
C GLN A 13 2.33 -13.22 15.43
N LEU A 14 1.23 -12.97 14.74
CA LEU A 14 0.01 -12.44 15.35
C LEU A 14 -1.12 -13.48 15.35
N SER A 15 -1.96 -13.46 16.40
CA SER A 15 -3.19 -14.24 16.44
C SER A 15 -4.25 -13.59 15.53
N GLU A 16 -5.28 -14.36 15.17
CA GLU A 16 -6.41 -13.84 14.38
C GLU A 16 -7.10 -12.66 15.08
N LYS A 17 -7.23 -12.69 16.37
CA LYS A 17 -7.79 -11.60 17.16
C LYS A 17 -6.93 -10.34 17.07
N GLU A 18 -5.61 -10.48 17.20
CA GLU A 18 -4.67 -9.36 17.13
C GLU A 18 -4.66 -8.72 15.75
N ILE A 19 -4.78 -9.52 14.69
CA ILE A 19 -4.80 -9.05 13.29
C ILE A 19 -6.00 -8.13 13.02
N THR A 20 -7.14 -8.41 13.64
CA THR A 20 -8.39 -7.66 13.41
C THR A 20 -8.67 -6.60 14.48
N GLN A 21 -7.85 -6.54 15.52
CA GLN A 21 -8.06 -5.59 16.60
C GLN A 21 -7.46 -4.22 16.24
N PRO A 22 -8.25 -3.12 16.28
CA PRO A 22 -7.71 -1.78 16.07
C PRO A 22 -6.69 -1.39 17.13
N GLU A 23 -5.75 -0.54 16.76
CA GLU A 23 -4.77 0.06 17.69
C GLU A 23 -5.47 0.81 18.82
N ALA A 24 -6.52 1.54 18.49
CA ALA A 24 -7.35 2.32 19.39
C ALA A 24 -8.71 2.55 18.70
N PRO A 25 -9.74 3.02 19.43
CA PRO A 25 -11.03 3.34 18.81
C PRO A 25 -10.87 4.31 17.64
N GLY A 26 -11.47 3.98 16.50
CA GLY A 26 -11.40 4.80 15.28
C GLY A 26 -10.10 4.66 14.49
N LYS A 27 -9.16 3.84 14.92
CA LYS A 27 -7.91 3.56 14.22
C LYS A 27 -8.00 2.24 13.45
N TRP A 28 -7.04 2.00 12.56
CA TRP A 28 -7.01 0.79 11.74
C TRP A 28 -6.37 -0.38 12.47
N SER A 29 -6.84 -1.58 12.12
CA SER A 29 -6.19 -2.85 12.47
C SER A 29 -5.10 -3.20 11.45
N VAL A 30 -4.33 -4.26 11.75
CA VAL A 30 -3.36 -4.82 10.81
C VAL A 30 -4.04 -5.22 9.49
N ALA A 31 -5.19 -5.88 9.56
CA ALA A 31 -5.92 -6.31 8.36
C ALA A 31 -6.30 -5.12 7.46
N GLN A 32 -6.75 -4.03 8.06
CA GLN A 32 -7.12 -2.81 7.33
C GLN A 32 -5.91 -2.16 6.66
N VAL A 33 -4.77 -2.11 7.33
CA VAL A 33 -3.53 -1.58 6.74
C VAL A 33 -3.08 -2.44 5.56
N LEU A 34 -3.16 -3.77 5.67
CA LEU A 34 -2.78 -4.66 4.57
C LEU A 34 -3.70 -4.51 3.36
N GLN A 35 -5.00 -4.33 3.58
CA GLN A 35 -5.94 -4.05 2.48
C GLN A 35 -5.61 -2.71 1.83
N HIS A 36 -5.29 -1.70 2.62
CA HIS A 36 -4.85 -0.40 2.11
C HIS A 36 -3.59 -0.53 1.25
N LEU A 37 -2.62 -1.34 1.67
CA LEU A 37 -1.40 -1.56 0.89
C LEU A 37 -1.70 -2.22 -0.46
N ALA A 38 -2.59 -3.20 -0.49
CA ALA A 38 -3.01 -3.86 -1.73
C ALA A 38 -3.70 -2.86 -2.68
N ASP A 39 -4.66 -2.09 -2.17
CA ASP A 39 -5.38 -1.11 -2.97
C ASP A 39 -4.46 0.02 -3.45
N SER A 40 -3.50 0.42 -2.63
CA SER A 40 -2.50 1.42 -3.01
C SER A 40 -1.62 0.93 -4.16
N ASP A 41 -1.21 -0.33 -4.14
CA ASP A 41 -0.42 -0.91 -5.23
C ASP A 41 -1.24 -1.02 -6.53
N LEU A 42 -2.54 -1.28 -6.42
CA LEU A 42 -3.45 -1.26 -7.57
C LEU A 42 -3.51 0.13 -8.19
N VAL A 43 -3.74 1.16 -7.38
CA VAL A 43 -3.84 2.55 -7.84
C VAL A 43 -2.51 3.03 -8.40
N TRP A 44 -1.42 2.80 -7.68
CA TRP A 44 -0.08 3.18 -8.11
C TRP A 44 0.31 2.50 -9.43
N GLY A 45 0.05 1.20 -9.52
CA GLY A 45 0.31 0.45 -10.75
C GLY A 45 -0.46 0.98 -11.95
N TYR A 46 -1.71 1.37 -11.74
CA TYR A 46 -2.52 2.01 -12.78
C TYR A 46 -1.93 3.36 -13.20
N ARG A 47 -1.57 4.20 -12.25
CA ARG A 47 -0.97 5.51 -12.53
C ARG A 47 0.34 5.39 -13.29
N VAL A 48 1.21 4.47 -12.89
CA VAL A 48 2.49 4.22 -13.58
C VAL A 48 2.22 3.82 -15.04
N ARG A 49 1.27 2.93 -15.27
CA ARG A 49 0.90 2.50 -16.63
C ARG A 49 0.40 3.67 -17.47
N MET A 50 -0.42 4.52 -16.89
CA MET A 50 -0.90 5.72 -17.59
C MET A 50 0.24 6.64 -17.98
N VAL A 51 1.18 6.90 -17.08
CA VAL A 51 2.32 7.79 -17.35
C VAL A 51 3.27 7.19 -18.37
N LEU A 52 3.48 5.88 -18.34
CA LEU A 52 4.34 5.18 -19.30
C LEU A 52 3.73 5.14 -20.71
N ALA A 53 2.41 5.06 -20.82
CA ALA A 53 1.72 4.83 -22.09
C ALA A 53 1.12 6.09 -22.72
N GLN A 54 0.91 7.15 -21.95
CA GLN A 54 0.21 8.35 -22.41
C GLN A 54 1.07 9.60 -22.18
N ASP A 55 0.78 10.66 -22.93
CA ASP A 55 1.46 11.95 -22.78
C ASP A 55 0.78 12.78 -21.71
N ARG A 56 1.50 13.05 -20.61
CA ARG A 56 1.08 13.91 -19.50
C ARG A 56 -0.37 13.62 -19.04
N PRO A 57 -0.69 12.36 -18.69
CA PRO A 57 -2.07 12.03 -18.28
C PRO A 57 -2.42 12.72 -16.97
N GLN A 58 -3.72 12.97 -16.80
CA GLN A 58 -4.25 13.43 -15.50
C GLN A 58 -4.29 12.26 -14.54
N LEU A 59 -3.79 12.46 -13.33
CA LEU A 59 -3.77 11.46 -12.27
C LEU A 59 -4.75 11.88 -11.18
N THR A 60 -5.78 11.07 -10.98
CA THR A 60 -6.80 11.34 -9.98
C THR A 60 -6.36 10.85 -8.60
N GLY A 61 -6.54 11.70 -7.59
CA GLY A 61 -6.39 11.31 -6.20
C GLY A 61 -7.61 10.51 -5.71
N TYR A 62 -7.48 9.92 -4.54
CA TYR A 62 -8.60 9.24 -3.88
C TYR A 62 -8.53 9.46 -2.38
N ASP A 63 -9.69 9.38 -1.73
CA ASP A 63 -9.81 9.51 -0.27
C ASP A 63 -9.66 8.11 0.34
N GLN A 64 -8.51 7.84 0.96
CA GLN A 64 -8.21 6.52 1.52
C GLN A 64 -9.14 6.15 2.70
N ASP A 65 -9.58 7.12 3.48
CA ASP A 65 -10.50 6.87 4.60
C ASP A 65 -11.89 6.50 4.09
N LEU A 66 -12.34 7.16 3.05
CA LEU A 66 -13.60 6.84 2.38
C LEU A 66 -13.56 5.43 1.75
N TRP A 67 -12.43 5.07 1.14
CA TRP A 67 -12.24 3.72 0.60
C TRP A 67 -12.29 2.67 1.72
N ALA A 68 -11.60 2.93 2.82
CA ALA A 68 -11.60 2.02 3.96
C ALA A 68 -13.02 1.77 4.49
N GLU A 69 -13.82 2.83 4.57
CA GLU A 69 -15.21 2.75 5.01
C GLU A 69 -16.10 2.05 3.98
N ARG A 70 -16.12 2.56 2.75
CA ARG A 70 -17.03 2.11 1.69
C ARG A 70 -16.69 0.74 1.14
N LEU A 71 -15.42 0.39 1.07
CA LEU A 71 -14.95 -0.90 0.60
C LEU A 71 -14.79 -1.92 1.73
N ARG A 72 -15.23 -1.57 2.92
CA ARG A 72 -15.34 -2.46 4.06
C ARG A 72 -14.00 -3.12 4.43
N TYR A 73 -13.00 -2.31 4.67
CA TYR A 73 -11.70 -2.80 5.12
C TYR A 73 -11.79 -3.51 6.47
N ASP A 74 -12.80 -3.20 7.26
CA ASP A 74 -13.09 -3.88 8.52
C ASP A 74 -13.44 -5.36 8.34
N ALA A 75 -13.90 -5.76 7.15
CA ALA A 75 -14.22 -7.14 6.80
C ALA A 75 -13.11 -7.81 5.98
N ALA A 76 -11.97 -7.16 5.77
CA ALA A 76 -10.88 -7.69 4.95
C ALA A 76 -10.19 -8.87 5.63
N ASP A 77 -9.83 -9.86 4.81
CA ASP A 77 -8.97 -10.96 5.23
C ASP A 77 -7.51 -10.56 5.02
N ALA A 78 -6.74 -10.49 6.10
CA ALA A 78 -5.37 -10.00 6.08
C ALA A 78 -4.45 -10.83 5.18
N ARG A 79 -4.59 -12.16 5.17
CA ARG A 79 -3.75 -13.02 4.35
C ARG A 79 -4.06 -12.90 2.87
N GLN A 80 -5.34 -12.77 2.52
CA GLN A 80 -5.75 -12.50 1.14
C GLN A 80 -5.28 -11.12 0.68
N ALA A 81 -5.41 -10.11 1.52
CA ALA A 81 -4.92 -8.77 1.21
C ALA A 81 -3.41 -8.77 0.97
N LEU A 82 -2.65 -9.50 1.79
CA LEU A 82 -1.21 -9.65 1.59
C LEU A 82 -0.88 -10.36 0.29
N ASN A 83 -1.63 -11.40 -0.07
CA ASN A 83 -1.45 -12.09 -1.35
C ASN A 83 -1.74 -11.16 -2.53
N ASP A 84 -2.81 -10.38 -2.47
CA ASP A 84 -3.15 -9.40 -3.50
C ASP A 84 -2.05 -8.35 -3.63
N PHE A 85 -1.57 -7.82 -2.51
CA PHE A 85 -0.44 -6.90 -2.49
C PHE A 85 0.79 -7.50 -3.18
N ALA A 86 1.14 -8.75 -2.86
CA ALA A 86 2.31 -9.42 -3.40
C ALA A 86 2.21 -9.56 -4.92
N VAL A 87 1.06 -9.99 -5.44
CA VAL A 87 0.83 -10.17 -6.87
C VAL A 87 0.90 -8.82 -7.60
N LEU A 88 0.23 -7.80 -7.07
CA LEU A 88 0.24 -6.46 -7.66
C LEU A 88 1.64 -5.85 -7.65
N ARG A 89 2.35 -5.95 -6.53
CA ARG A 89 3.71 -5.44 -6.40
C ARG A 89 4.66 -6.11 -7.39
N GLN A 90 4.59 -7.43 -7.52
CA GLN A 90 5.42 -8.17 -8.47
C GLN A 90 5.14 -7.76 -9.92
N ALA A 91 3.86 -7.60 -10.28
CA ALA A 91 3.48 -7.14 -11.61
C ALA A 91 4.03 -5.74 -11.90
N ASN A 92 3.91 -4.83 -10.93
CA ASN A 92 4.41 -3.46 -11.06
C ASN A 92 5.93 -3.42 -11.19
N LEU A 93 6.65 -4.23 -10.41
CA LEU A 93 8.11 -4.31 -10.49
C LEU A 93 8.59 -4.88 -11.83
N ARG A 94 7.92 -5.89 -12.37
CA ARG A 94 8.25 -6.42 -13.70
C ARG A 94 8.05 -5.38 -14.79
N LEU A 95 6.98 -4.58 -14.68
CA LEU A 95 6.73 -3.48 -15.61
C LEU A 95 7.87 -2.46 -15.58
N LEU A 96 8.27 -2.04 -14.38
CA LEU A 96 9.37 -1.08 -14.21
C LEU A 96 10.71 -1.63 -14.70
N ALA A 97 10.93 -2.94 -14.57
CA ALA A 97 12.15 -3.58 -15.05
C ALA A 97 12.29 -3.53 -16.58
N ARG A 98 11.18 -3.36 -17.30
CA ARG A 98 11.18 -3.21 -18.76
C ARG A 98 11.28 -1.75 -19.24
N ALA A 99 11.16 -0.81 -18.31
CA ALA A 99 11.16 0.62 -18.64
C ALA A 99 12.57 1.12 -18.92
N SER A 100 12.69 2.07 -19.87
CA SER A 100 13.93 2.74 -20.19
C SER A 100 14.20 3.91 -19.23
N ASP A 101 15.43 4.46 -19.28
CA ASP A 101 15.75 5.67 -18.52
C ASP A 101 14.84 6.84 -18.92
N ASP A 102 14.53 6.98 -20.21
CA ASP A 102 13.61 8.01 -20.68
C ASP A 102 12.20 7.81 -20.12
N ASP A 103 11.76 6.58 -20.01
CA ASP A 103 10.45 6.25 -19.40
C ASP A 103 10.36 6.72 -17.95
N PHE A 104 11.44 6.62 -17.19
CA PHE A 104 11.46 7.07 -15.79
C PHE A 104 11.30 8.59 -15.66
N ASN A 105 11.58 9.34 -16.70
CA ASN A 105 11.41 10.79 -16.72
C ASN A 105 10.05 11.24 -17.25
N ARG A 106 9.22 10.32 -17.73
CA ARG A 106 7.85 10.65 -18.16
C ARG A 106 7.03 11.11 -16.96
N VAL A 107 6.10 12.04 -17.22
CA VAL A 107 5.34 12.69 -16.16
C VAL A 107 3.84 12.57 -16.37
N GLY A 108 3.10 12.50 -15.26
CA GLY A 108 1.67 12.74 -15.21
C GLY A 108 1.37 13.95 -14.35
N VAL A 109 0.15 14.43 -14.35
CA VAL A 109 -0.26 15.60 -13.60
C VAL A 109 -1.29 15.20 -12.56
N HIS A 110 -0.87 15.17 -11.29
CA HIS A 110 -1.76 14.86 -10.18
C HIS A 110 -2.57 16.11 -9.81
N ALA A 111 -3.87 15.93 -9.56
CA ALA A 111 -4.79 17.03 -9.30
C ALA A 111 -4.35 17.92 -8.12
N GLU A 112 -3.74 17.32 -7.10
CA GLU A 112 -3.32 18.02 -5.88
C GLU A 112 -1.82 18.31 -5.84
N ARG A 113 -1.00 17.34 -6.25
CA ARG A 113 0.47 17.44 -6.13
C ARG A 113 1.15 18.02 -7.37
N GLY A 114 0.42 18.14 -8.48
CA GLY A 114 0.97 18.65 -9.72
C GLY A 114 1.74 17.59 -10.51
N GLU A 115 2.79 18.02 -11.20
CA GLU A 115 3.57 17.16 -12.09
C GLU A 115 4.39 16.13 -11.32
N GLU A 116 4.27 14.87 -11.70
CA GLU A 116 5.01 13.75 -11.08
C GLU A 116 5.63 12.88 -12.15
N SER A 117 6.96 12.67 -12.06
CA SER A 117 7.65 11.69 -12.90
C SER A 117 7.48 10.28 -12.35
N VAL A 118 7.70 9.27 -13.21
CA VAL A 118 7.73 7.86 -12.77
C VAL A 118 8.78 7.69 -11.67
N ARG A 119 9.96 8.28 -11.84
CA ARG A 119 11.04 8.24 -10.84
C ARG A 119 10.57 8.77 -9.48
N HIS A 120 9.86 9.89 -9.49
CA HIS A 120 9.30 10.47 -8.26
C HIS A 120 8.24 9.56 -7.64
N MET A 121 7.37 8.97 -8.46
CA MET A 121 6.35 8.03 -7.98
C MET A 121 6.97 6.83 -7.27
N ILE A 122 8.06 6.29 -7.78
CA ILE A 122 8.79 5.18 -7.15
C ILE A 122 9.28 5.59 -5.76
N ARG A 123 9.84 6.79 -5.63
CA ARG A 123 10.33 7.31 -4.34
C ARG A 123 9.20 7.50 -3.34
N LEU A 124 8.06 8.02 -3.80
CA LEU A 124 6.88 8.18 -2.94
C LEU A 124 6.40 6.83 -2.40
N TYR A 125 6.38 5.80 -3.22
CA TYR A 125 5.92 4.48 -2.79
C TYR A 125 6.92 3.76 -1.89
N ALA A 126 8.20 3.98 -2.07
CA ALA A 126 9.20 3.48 -1.12
C ALA A 126 9.00 4.10 0.27
N GLY A 127 8.75 5.41 0.34
CA GLY A 127 8.42 6.09 1.58
C GLY A 127 7.09 5.64 2.19
N HIS A 128 6.09 5.41 1.36
CA HIS A 128 4.77 4.91 1.76
C HIS A 128 4.88 3.52 2.41
N ASP A 129 5.64 2.60 1.80
CA ASP A 129 5.89 1.28 2.38
C ASP A 129 6.50 1.41 3.77
N LEU A 130 7.50 2.26 3.92
CA LEU A 130 8.20 2.46 5.18
C LEU A 130 7.27 2.99 6.27
N LEU A 131 6.44 3.98 5.95
CA LEU A 131 5.45 4.53 6.88
C LEU A 131 4.48 3.47 7.36
N HIS A 132 3.99 2.62 6.48
CA HIS A 132 3.03 1.58 6.85
C HIS A 132 3.68 0.42 7.61
N LEU A 133 4.94 0.08 7.34
CA LEU A 133 5.68 -0.88 8.17
C LEU A 133 5.84 -0.36 9.60
N GLN A 134 6.10 0.92 9.76
CA GLN A 134 6.16 1.57 11.08
C GLN A 134 4.80 1.57 11.77
N GLN A 135 3.73 1.85 11.02
CA GLN A 135 2.36 1.80 11.53
C GLN A 135 2.01 0.39 12.01
N LEU A 136 2.32 -0.64 11.22
CA LEU A 136 2.06 -2.03 11.58
C LEU A 136 2.80 -2.43 12.86
N ALA A 137 4.05 -2.02 13.01
CA ALA A 137 4.82 -2.28 14.23
C ALA A 137 4.17 -1.64 15.46
N ARG A 138 3.67 -0.41 15.31
CA ARG A 138 2.95 0.30 16.38
C ARG A 138 1.65 -0.39 16.76
N ILE A 139 0.88 -0.85 15.77
CA ILE A 139 -0.38 -1.58 16.01
C ILE A 139 -0.09 -2.88 16.74
N ARG A 140 0.91 -3.64 16.29
CA ARG A 140 1.31 -4.90 16.96
C ARG A 140 1.62 -4.67 18.42
N GLU A 141 2.39 -3.66 18.75
CA GLU A 141 2.73 -3.34 20.13
C GLU A 141 1.46 -3.05 20.95
N ALA A 142 0.55 -2.25 20.42
CA ALA A 142 -0.69 -1.91 21.11
C ALA A 142 -1.59 -3.12 21.37
N VAL A 143 -1.76 -4.00 20.36
CA VAL A 143 -2.70 -5.14 20.48
C VAL A 143 -2.09 -6.32 21.27
N THR A 144 -0.78 -6.49 21.24
CA THR A 144 -0.12 -7.55 22.02
C THR A 144 -0.09 -7.19 23.50
N HIS A 145 0.15 -5.93 23.85
CA HIS A 145 0.07 -5.48 25.25
C HIS A 145 -1.33 -5.65 25.84
N THR A 146 -2.37 -5.40 25.05
CA THR A 146 -3.76 -5.60 25.47
C THR A 146 -4.06 -7.07 25.73
N SER A 147 -3.45 -8.00 24.98
CA SER A 147 -3.65 -9.44 25.12
C SER A 147 -2.98 -10.02 26.37
N GLU A 148 -1.97 -9.35 26.91
CA GLU A 148 -1.23 -9.78 28.13
C GLU A 148 -1.89 -9.32 29.41
N SER A 149 -2.86 -8.44 29.34
CA SER A 149 -3.61 -7.93 30.48
C SER A 149 -4.96 -8.65 30.64
#